data_6875aba27e3e7a04a41b05ed3dd2c1bb
#
_entry.id   6875aba27e3e7a04a41b05ed3dd2c1bb
#
_cell.length_a   1.000
_cell.length_b   1.000
_cell.length_c   1.000
_cell.angle_alpha   90.00
_cell.angle_beta   90.00
_cell.angle_gamma   90.00
#
_symmetry.space_group_name_H-M   'P 1'
#
loop_
_entity.id
_entity.type
_entity.pdbx_description
1 polymer ?
#
loop_
_entity_poly.entity_id
_entity_poly.type
_entity_poly.pdbx_seq_one_letter_code
_entity_poly.pdbx_strand_id
1 'polypeptide(L)'
;MTVRKRTTRREGPRAEVEASPAFDLVGRGMAQWRRQRPDIDCSGKAVVGRILYLQETILRAVNAALAGHGLRYADYAVLATLRVAGEPYRMSPSRLQATMLFTSGGVSNLLRRVEKKGYVRRLADPADGRGILVELTEKGFALAEAAMADHAAVERRLCAMMNADEQDELAGLLSRMILLNGAADFSLSSEDEAERS
;
A
#
# COMPACT_ATOMS: atom_id res chain seq x y z
N MET A 1 -40.61 5.97 -33.40
CA MET A 1 -39.21 6.16 -32.94
C MET A 1 -39.25 6.93 -31.63
N THR A 2 -39.19 6.24 -30.50
CA THR A 2 -39.38 6.85 -29.17
C THR A 2 -38.00 6.96 -28.52
N VAL A 3 -37.51 8.19 -28.39
CA VAL A 3 -36.21 8.50 -27.75
C VAL A 3 -36.36 8.40 -26.24
N ARG A 4 -35.73 7.40 -25.62
CA ARG A 4 -35.59 7.29 -24.14
C ARG A 4 -34.61 8.33 -23.62
N LYS A 5 -35.11 9.33 -22.89
CA LYS A 5 -34.28 10.27 -22.11
C LYS A 5 -33.54 9.50 -21.02
N ARG A 6 -32.21 9.52 -21.08
CA ARG A 6 -31.31 9.10 -19.99
C ARG A 6 -31.41 10.12 -18.86
N THR A 7 -31.98 9.71 -17.75
CA THR A 7 -31.99 10.50 -16.52
C THR A 7 -30.61 10.43 -15.89
N THR A 8 -29.86 11.50 -15.98
CA THR A 8 -28.61 11.69 -15.20
C THR A 8 -28.98 11.86 -13.73
N ARG A 9 -28.63 10.87 -12.92
CA ARG A 9 -28.73 10.91 -11.45
C ARG A 9 -27.73 11.99 -10.98
N ARG A 10 -28.24 13.16 -10.59
CA ARG A 10 -27.46 14.19 -9.90
C ARG A 10 -27.02 13.60 -8.56
N GLU A 11 -25.73 13.40 -8.36
CA GLU A 11 -25.15 13.20 -7.03
C GLU A 11 -25.43 14.49 -6.24
N GLY A 12 -26.22 14.38 -5.17
CA GLY A 12 -26.46 15.46 -4.25
C GLY A 12 -25.15 15.83 -3.53
N PRO A 13 -25.08 17.06 -2.96
CA PRO A 13 -23.89 17.49 -2.24
C PRO A 13 -23.61 16.50 -1.09
N ARG A 14 -22.38 15.94 -1.08
CA ARG A 14 -21.88 15.22 0.09
C ARG A 14 -21.96 16.19 1.26
N ALA A 15 -22.72 15.82 2.31
CA ALA A 15 -22.75 16.58 3.55
C ALA A 15 -21.29 16.78 3.99
N GLU A 16 -20.89 18.04 4.17
CA GLU A 16 -19.64 18.40 4.84
C GLU A 16 -19.73 17.79 6.25
N VAL A 17 -19.07 16.65 6.42
CA VAL A 17 -18.88 16.06 7.74
C VAL A 17 -17.93 17.02 8.44
N GLU A 18 -18.40 17.78 9.42
CA GLU A 18 -17.53 18.52 10.33
C GLU A 18 -16.54 17.54 10.93
N ALA A 19 -15.33 17.49 10.36
CA ALA A 19 -14.28 16.55 10.72
C ALA A 19 -13.58 17.01 11.99
N SER A 20 -14.32 16.97 13.12
CA SER A 20 -13.68 17.17 14.42
C SER A 20 -13.02 15.87 14.89
N PRO A 21 -11.72 15.91 15.27
CA PRO A 21 -11.02 14.76 15.84
C PRO A 21 -11.72 14.12 17.05
N ALA A 22 -12.67 14.82 17.68
CA ALA A 22 -13.46 14.30 18.80
C ALA A 22 -14.54 13.28 18.36
N PHE A 23 -14.97 13.29 17.11
CA PHE A 23 -16.14 12.51 16.67
C PHE A 23 -15.81 11.14 16.11
N ASP A 24 -14.57 10.88 15.70
CA ASP A 24 -14.19 9.56 15.23
C ASP A 24 -14.03 8.53 16.37
N LEU A 25 -13.89 7.27 16.03
CA LEU A 25 -13.74 6.17 16.99
C LEU A 25 -12.54 6.38 17.94
N VAL A 26 -11.42 6.86 17.41
CA VAL A 26 -10.19 7.09 18.18
C VAL A 26 -10.39 8.24 19.16
N GLY A 27 -10.99 9.36 18.73
CA GLY A 27 -11.28 10.50 19.58
C GLY A 27 -12.20 10.16 20.76
N ARG A 28 -13.26 9.38 20.49
CA ARG A 28 -14.15 8.88 21.56
C ARG A 28 -13.40 7.95 22.54
N GLY A 29 -12.55 7.07 22.03
CA GLY A 29 -11.71 6.21 22.85
C GLY A 29 -10.74 7.01 23.71
N MET A 30 -10.09 8.04 23.16
CA MET A 30 -9.19 8.94 23.91
C MET A 30 -9.91 9.67 25.04
N ALA A 31 -11.14 10.14 24.79
CA ALA A 31 -11.94 10.81 25.83
C ALA A 31 -12.25 9.86 27.00
N GLN A 32 -12.49 8.58 26.72
CA GLN A 32 -12.69 7.56 27.75
C GLN A 32 -11.38 7.26 28.51
N TRP A 33 -10.24 7.16 27.81
CA TRP A 33 -8.92 6.97 28.45
C TRP A 33 -8.61 8.08 29.43
N ARG A 34 -8.77 9.35 29.05
CA ARG A 34 -8.53 10.51 29.91
C ARG A 34 -9.37 10.49 31.17
N ARG A 35 -10.61 10.00 31.09
CA ARG A 35 -11.51 9.88 32.25
C ARG A 35 -11.10 8.74 33.20
N GLN A 36 -10.68 7.59 32.65
CA GLN A 36 -10.41 6.41 33.45
C GLN A 36 -8.96 6.31 33.94
N ARG A 37 -8.05 6.91 33.19
CA ARG A 37 -6.61 6.89 33.49
C ARG A 37 -6.00 8.28 33.21
N PRO A 38 -6.38 9.29 34.03
CA PRO A 38 -5.86 10.66 33.89
C PRO A 38 -4.36 10.77 34.18
N ASP A 39 -3.78 9.76 34.83
CA ASP A 39 -2.38 9.59 35.14
C ASP A 39 -1.53 9.18 33.93
N ILE A 40 -2.15 8.73 32.83
CA ILE A 40 -1.44 8.28 31.62
C ILE A 40 -1.58 9.31 30.51
N ASP A 41 -0.45 9.80 29.98
CA ASP A 41 -0.46 10.56 28.74
C ASP A 41 -0.79 9.65 27.54
N CYS A 42 -2.01 9.79 27.01
CA CYS A 42 -2.45 9.05 25.85
C CYS A 42 -2.41 9.86 24.54
N SER A 43 -1.68 10.99 24.49
CA SER A 43 -1.63 11.89 23.33
C SER A 43 -1.22 11.19 22.03
N GLY A 44 -0.23 10.29 22.10
CA GLY A 44 0.23 9.49 20.95
C GLY A 44 -0.88 8.65 20.28
N LYS A 45 -1.95 8.28 21.00
CA LYS A 45 -3.09 7.56 20.40
C LYS A 45 -3.81 8.39 19.34
N ALA A 46 -3.71 9.71 19.41
CA ALA A 46 -4.31 10.60 18.42
C ALA A 46 -3.80 10.30 17.00
N VAL A 47 -2.53 9.97 16.88
CA VAL A 47 -1.88 9.63 15.61
C VAL A 47 -1.87 8.12 15.39
N VAL A 48 -1.23 7.38 16.28
CA VAL A 48 -1.03 5.93 16.11
C VAL A 48 -2.36 5.18 15.99
N GLY A 49 -3.35 5.54 16.80
CA GLY A 49 -4.67 4.90 16.76
C GLY A 49 -5.38 5.10 15.41
N ARG A 50 -5.24 6.29 14.79
CA ARG A 50 -5.80 6.56 13.46
C ARG A 50 -5.05 5.83 12.37
N ILE A 51 -3.72 5.75 12.44
CA ILE A 51 -2.92 4.98 11.49
C ILE A 51 -3.36 3.52 11.49
N LEU A 52 -3.46 2.89 12.66
CA LEU A 52 -3.87 1.50 12.79
C LEU A 52 -5.31 1.25 12.28
N TYR A 53 -6.23 2.16 12.60
CA TYR A 53 -7.60 2.06 12.10
C TYR A 53 -7.68 2.23 10.58
N LEU A 54 -6.95 3.20 10.03
CA LEU A 54 -6.91 3.46 8.59
C LEU A 54 -6.23 2.32 7.85
N GLN A 55 -5.19 1.70 8.39
CA GLN A 55 -4.53 0.54 7.78
C GLN A 55 -5.56 -0.56 7.45
N GLU A 56 -6.42 -0.94 8.40
CA GLU A 56 -7.43 -1.96 8.17
C GLU A 56 -8.44 -1.53 7.09
N THR A 57 -8.90 -0.29 7.17
CA THR A 57 -9.88 0.27 6.23
C THR A 57 -9.32 0.35 4.81
N ILE A 58 -8.07 0.81 4.66
CA ILE A 58 -7.36 0.89 3.38
C ILE A 58 -7.18 -0.51 2.79
N LEU A 59 -6.65 -1.46 3.58
CA LEU A 59 -6.44 -2.83 3.10
C LEU A 59 -7.74 -3.51 2.69
N ARG A 60 -8.85 -3.24 3.37
CA ARG A 60 -10.17 -3.75 2.98
C ARG A 60 -10.61 -3.18 1.64
N ALA A 61 -10.49 -1.88 1.43
CA ALA A 61 -10.87 -1.22 0.18
C ALA A 61 -9.99 -1.68 -1.00
N VAL A 62 -8.68 -1.77 -0.78
CA VAL A 62 -7.72 -2.25 -1.79
C VAL A 62 -7.98 -3.72 -2.15
N ASN A 63 -8.16 -4.60 -1.16
CA ASN A 63 -8.46 -6.00 -1.45
C ASN A 63 -9.79 -6.18 -2.19
N ALA A 64 -10.80 -5.35 -1.90
CA ALA A 64 -12.06 -5.37 -2.63
C ALA A 64 -11.89 -5.02 -4.13
N ALA A 65 -11.05 -4.03 -4.45
CA ALA A 65 -10.75 -3.69 -5.83
C ALA A 65 -9.92 -4.78 -6.54
N LEU A 66 -8.91 -5.31 -5.85
CA LEU A 66 -8.04 -6.36 -6.41
C LEU A 66 -8.74 -7.72 -6.57
N ALA A 67 -9.85 -7.94 -5.87
CA ALA A 67 -10.62 -9.18 -5.97
C ALA A 67 -11.12 -9.46 -7.39
N GLY A 68 -11.46 -8.42 -8.18
CA GLY A 68 -11.83 -8.54 -9.60
C GLY A 68 -10.72 -9.15 -10.47
N HIS A 69 -9.46 -9.02 -10.04
CA HIS A 69 -8.28 -9.60 -10.68
C HIS A 69 -7.86 -10.95 -10.06
N GLY A 70 -8.59 -11.49 -9.09
CA GLY A 70 -8.22 -12.69 -8.35
C GLY A 70 -6.98 -12.51 -7.46
N LEU A 71 -6.64 -11.27 -7.10
CA LEU A 71 -5.49 -10.89 -6.29
C LEU A 71 -5.90 -10.47 -4.88
N ARG A 72 -5.02 -10.76 -3.92
CA ARG A 72 -4.96 -10.07 -2.64
C ARG A 72 -3.86 -9.00 -2.70
N TYR A 73 -3.91 -8.02 -1.84
CA TYR A 73 -2.91 -6.97 -1.78
C TYR A 73 -1.47 -7.50 -1.73
N ALA A 74 -1.21 -8.55 -0.95
CA ALA A 74 0.12 -9.16 -0.88
C ALA A 74 0.57 -9.77 -2.22
N ASP A 75 -0.35 -10.43 -2.98
CA ASP A 75 -0.02 -10.96 -4.32
C ASP A 75 0.28 -9.81 -5.28
N TYR A 76 -0.58 -8.79 -5.27
CA TYR A 76 -0.42 -7.56 -6.06
C TYR A 76 0.91 -6.86 -5.78
N ALA A 77 1.28 -6.70 -4.50
CA ALA A 77 2.51 -6.02 -4.12
C ALA A 77 3.77 -6.67 -4.75
N VAL A 78 3.83 -8.02 -4.82
CA VAL A 78 4.92 -8.71 -5.52
C VAL A 78 4.94 -8.35 -7.00
N LEU A 79 3.79 -8.42 -7.66
CA LEU A 79 3.73 -8.16 -9.09
C LEU A 79 4.05 -6.69 -9.40
N ALA A 80 3.49 -5.77 -8.65
CA ALA A 80 3.72 -4.34 -8.81
C ALA A 80 5.19 -3.96 -8.56
N THR A 81 5.81 -4.51 -7.51
CA THR A 81 7.22 -4.26 -7.20
C THR A 81 8.13 -4.74 -8.34
N LEU A 82 7.91 -5.95 -8.85
CA LEU A 82 8.67 -6.45 -10.00
C LEU A 82 8.41 -5.62 -11.27
N ARG A 83 7.18 -5.17 -11.47
CA ARG A 83 6.81 -4.37 -12.64
C ARG A 83 7.50 -3.01 -12.64
N VAL A 84 7.53 -2.31 -11.51
CA VAL A 84 8.16 -0.97 -11.39
C VAL A 84 9.68 -1.03 -11.32
N ALA A 85 10.27 -2.21 -11.13
CA ALA A 85 11.71 -2.40 -11.23
C ALA A 85 12.25 -2.17 -12.65
N GLY A 86 11.39 -2.17 -13.67
CA GLY A 86 11.79 -2.09 -15.07
C GLY A 86 12.26 -3.43 -15.64
N GLU A 87 12.52 -3.43 -16.94
CA GLU A 87 13.03 -4.63 -17.60
C GLU A 87 14.39 -5.05 -17.02
N PRO A 88 14.58 -6.35 -16.81
CA PRO A 88 13.76 -7.49 -17.21
C PRO A 88 12.73 -7.95 -16.15
N TYR A 89 12.19 -7.06 -15.30
CA TYR A 89 11.12 -7.29 -14.32
C TYR A 89 11.45 -8.40 -13.32
N ARG A 90 12.68 -8.40 -12.81
CA ARG A 90 13.19 -9.42 -11.90
C ARG A 90 14.00 -8.83 -10.75
N MET A 91 13.95 -9.49 -9.60
CA MET A 91 14.72 -9.16 -8.40
C MET A 91 15.10 -10.42 -7.64
N SER A 92 16.14 -10.34 -6.81
CA SER A 92 16.36 -11.36 -5.79
C SER A 92 15.25 -11.36 -4.74
N PRO A 93 14.92 -12.50 -4.11
CA PRO A 93 13.93 -12.56 -3.04
C PRO A 93 14.23 -11.60 -1.88
N SER A 94 15.51 -11.41 -1.54
CA SER A 94 15.92 -10.48 -0.50
C SER A 94 15.65 -9.01 -0.86
N ARG A 95 16.00 -8.60 -2.09
CA ARG A 95 15.71 -7.24 -2.57
C ARG A 95 14.21 -7.01 -2.67
N LEU A 96 13.46 -7.98 -3.19
CA LEU A 96 12.00 -7.91 -3.25
C LEU A 96 11.39 -7.73 -1.86
N GLN A 97 11.87 -8.48 -0.86
CA GLN A 97 11.45 -8.34 0.53
C GLN A 97 11.76 -6.96 1.10
N ALA A 98 12.96 -6.43 0.88
CA ALA A 98 13.37 -5.12 1.36
C ALA A 98 12.55 -3.98 0.72
N THR A 99 12.11 -4.16 -0.54
CA THR A 99 11.33 -3.14 -1.26
C THR A 99 9.84 -3.19 -0.92
N MET A 100 9.31 -4.36 -0.52
CA MET A 100 7.90 -4.49 -0.17
C MET A 100 7.63 -3.97 1.24
N LEU A 101 6.51 -3.27 1.42
CA LEU A 101 6.06 -2.78 2.73
C LEU A 101 5.54 -3.91 3.65
N PHE A 102 6.15 -5.11 3.58
CA PHE A 102 5.74 -6.28 4.36
C PHE A 102 6.87 -6.83 5.22
N THR A 103 6.48 -7.39 6.38
CA THR A 103 7.41 -8.09 7.25
C THR A 103 7.86 -9.43 6.67
N SER A 104 9.08 -9.86 7.01
CA SER A 104 9.81 -10.99 6.43
C SER A 104 9.16 -12.38 6.54
N GLY A 105 8.33 -12.61 7.54
CA GLY A 105 7.84 -13.98 7.88
C GLY A 105 6.93 -14.64 6.84
N GLY A 106 6.42 -13.91 5.87
CA GLY A 106 5.48 -14.42 4.86
C GLY A 106 6.00 -14.44 3.43
N VAL A 107 7.15 -13.79 3.13
CA VAL A 107 7.59 -13.57 1.74
C VAL A 107 7.85 -14.87 1.00
N SER A 108 8.52 -15.85 1.60
CA SER A 108 8.78 -17.14 0.95
C SER A 108 7.51 -17.90 0.59
N ASN A 109 6.50 -17.88 1.47
CA ASN A 109 5.21 -18.50 1.20
C ASN A 109 4.41 -17.72 0.16
N LEU A 110 4.51 -16.40 0.18
CA LEU A 110 3.90 -15.50 -0.79
C LEU A 110 4.48 -15.75 -2.19
N LEU A 111 5.80 -15.78 -2.33
CA LEU A 111 6.48 -16.07 -3.60
C LEU A 111 6.08 -17.45 -4.15
N ARG A 112 6.05 -18.49 -3.30
CA ARG A 112 5.60 -19.82 -3.72
C ARG A 112 4.14 -19.80 -4.22
N ARG A 113 3.27 -19.00 -3.58
CA ARG A 113 1.86 -18.87 -3.99
C ARG A 113 1.71 -18.19 -5.35
N VAL A 114 2.40 -17.08 -5.60
CA VAL A 114 2.32 -16.36 -6.88
C VAL A 114 3.01 -17.13 -8.00
N GLU A 115 4.05 -17.90 -7.69
CA GLU A 115 4.71 -18.83 -8.61
C GLU A 115 3.76 -19.99 -9.01
N LYS A 116 3.08 -20.61 -8.03
CA LYS A 116 2.07 -21.66 -8.29
C LYS A 116 0.92 -21.17 -9.16
N LYS A 117 0.58 -19.89 -9.08
CA LYS A 117 -0.43 -19.25 -9.95
C LYS A 117 0.12 -18.92 -11.36
N GLY A 118 1.42 -19.10 -11.57
CA GLY A 118 2.10 -18.81 -12.82
C GLY A 118 2.28 -17.32 -13.09
N TYR A 119 2.30 -16.48 -12.06
CA TYR A 119 2.50 -15.03 -12.20
C TYR A 119 3.97 -14.63 -12.18
N VAL A 120 4.79 -15.42 -11.51
CA VAL A 120 6.24 -15.27 -11.47
C VAL A 120 6.91 -16.61 -11.75
N ARG A 121 8.19 -16.57 -12.09
CA ARG A 121 9.07 -17.75 -12.21
C ARG A 121 10.37 -17.50 -11.46
N ARG A 122 11.03 -18.57 -11.03
CA ARG A 122 12.36 -18.50 -10.44
C ARG A 122 13.39 -18.85 -11.49
N LEU A 123 14.48 -18.12 -11.47
CA LEU A 123 15.63 -18.30 -12.37
C LEU A 123 16.89 -18.37 -11.52
N ALA A 124 17.93 -19.06 -12.01
CA ALA A 124 19.26 -18.94 -11.43
C ALA A 124 19.78 -17.51 -11.69
N ASP A 125 20.45 -16.92 -10.71
CA ASP A 125 21.09 -15.63 -10.89
C ASP A 125 22.39 -15.83 -11.70
N PRO A 126 22.52 -15.20 -12.88
CA PRO A 126 23.72 -15.37 -13.70
C PRO A 126 24.96 -14.70 -13.06
N ALA A 127 24.79 -13.77 -12.15
CA ALA A 127 25.88 -13.09 -11.46
C ALA A 127 26.33 -13.82 -10.18
N ASP A 128 25.43 -14.62 -9.57
CA ASP A 128 25.70 -15.43 -8.38
C ASP A 128 25.22 -16.87 -8.64
N GLY A 129 26.14 -17.78 -8.85
CA GLY A 129 25.84 -19.19 -9.19
C GLY A 129 25.00 -19.94 -8.12
N ARG A 130 24.75 -19.35 -6.95
CA ARG A 130 23.88 -19.87 -5.89
C ARG A 130 22.63 -19.00 -5.69
N GLY A 131 22.57 -17.84 -6.37
CA GLY A 131 21.49 -16.87 -6.25
C GLY A 131 20.24 -17.31 -7.03
N ILE A 132 19.10 -16.80 -6.59
CA ILE A 132 17.82 -16.99 -7.27
C ILE A 132 17.24 -15.61 -7.56
N LEU A 133 16.71 -15.44 -8.77
CA LEU A 133 15.91 -14.29 -9.17
C LEU A 133 14.44 -14.70 -9.31
N VAL A 134 13.56 -13.81 -8.94
CA VAL A 134 12.11 -13.90 -9.18
C VAL A 134 11.76 -12.93 -10.30
N GLU A 135 11.16 -13.44 -11.36
CA GLU A 135 10.85 -12.67 -12.58
C GLU A 135 9.35 -12.76 -12.89
N LEU A 136 8.76 -11.67 -13.39
CA LEU A 136 7.38 -11.70 -13.90
C LEU A 136 7.30 -12.61 -15.14
N THR A 137 6.26 -13.42 -15.20
CA THR A 137 5.83 -14.03 -16.46
C THR A 137 5.00 -13.03 -17.28
N GLU A 138 4.77 -13.32 -18.57
CA GLU A 138 3.83 -12.52 -19.38
C GLU A 138 2.46 -12.40 -18.73
N LYS A 139 1.96 -13.50 -18.15
CA LYS A 139 0.69 -13.52 -17.39
C LYS A 139 0.76 -12.60 -16.17
N GLY A 140 1.86 -12.63 -15.41
CA GLY A 140 2.07 -11.78 -14.24
C GLY A 140 2.17 -10.31 -14.63
N PHE A 141 2.86 -10.01 -15.71
CA PHE A 141 2.99 -8.66 -16.26
C PHE A 141 1.62 -8.07 -16.65
N ALA A 142 0.86 -8.77 -17.49
CA ALA A 142 -0.46 -8.32 -17.92
C ALA A 142 -1.41 -8.10 -16.74
N LEU A 143 -1.33 -9.00 -15.73
CA LEU A 143 -2.14 -8.89 -14.53
C LEU A 143 -1.72 -7.69 -13.66
N ALA A 144 -0.41 -7.41 -13.53
CA ALA A 144 0.10 -6.24 -12.83
C ALA A 144 -0.42 -4.95 -13.48
N GLU A 145 -0.30 -4.80 -14.80
CA GLU A 145 -0.77 -3.64 -15.56
C GLU A 145 -2.27 -3.37 -15.31
N ALA A 146 -3.11 -4.41 -15.42
CA ALA A 146 -4.54 -4.27 -15.20
C ALA A 146 -4.88 -3.87 -13.75
N ALA A 147 -4.22 -4.48 -12.77
CA ALA A 147 -4.49 -4.26 -11.35
C ALA A 147 -3.97 -2.91 -10.83
N MET A 148 -2.87 -2.37 -11.38
CA MET A 148 -2.27 -1.10 -10.96
C MET A 148 -3.20 0.08 -11.16
N ALA A 149 -3.96 0.10 -12.26
CA ALA A 149 -4.92 1.17 -12.53
C ALA A 149 -6.05 1.21 -11.48
N ASP A 150 -6.61 0.06 -11.15
CA ASP A 150 -7.68 -0.06 -10.15
C ASP A 150 -7.18 0.24 -8.74
N HIS A 151 -5.96 -0.22 -8.41
CA HIS A 151 -5.32 0.10 -7.13
C HIS A 151 -5.14 1.61 -6.97
N ALA A 152 -4.54 2.28 -7.96
CA ALA A 152 -4.35 3.72 -7.94
C ALA A 152 -5.69 4.51 -7.87
N ALA A 153 -6.74 4.00 -8.50
CA ALA A 153 -8.07 4.60 -8.42
C ALA A 153 -8.66 4.52 -7.00
N VAL A 154 -8.41 3.42 -6.27
CA VAL A 154 -8.81 3.28 -4.86
C VAL A 154 -8.06 4.26 -3.99
N GLU A 155 -6.74 4.36 -4.15
CA GLU A 155 -5.91 5.28 -3.35
C GLU A 155 -6.35 6.73 -3.53
N ARG A 156 -6.53 7.18 -4.79
CA ARG A 156 -7.07 8.52 -5.07
C ARG A 156 -8.43 8.75 -4.43
N ARG A 157 -9.33 7.76 -4.44
CA ARG A 157 -10.66 7.87 -3.84
C ARG A 157 -10.59 7.97 -2.32
N LEU A 158 -9.67 7.25 -1.68
CA LEU A 158 -9.45 7.32 -0.22
C LEU A 158 -8.93 8.69 0.21
N CYS A 159 -8.15 9.37 -0.65
CA CYS A 159 -7.61 10.70 -0.39
C CYS A 159 -8.49 11.85 -0.91
N ALA A 160 -9.60 11.56 -1.59
CA ALA A 160 -10.40 12.57 -2.31
C ALA A 160 -11.09 13.64 -1.44
N MET A 161 -11.09 13.48 -0.10
CA MET A 161 -11.58 14.50 0.82
C MET A 161 -10.54 15.59 1.10
N MET A 162 -9.28 15.36 0.77
CA MET A 162 -8.18 16.29 0.97
C MET A 162 -7.84 17.00 -0.33
N ASN A 163 -7.52 18.30 -0.25
CA ASN A 163 -6.89 19.01 -1.37
C ASN A 163 -5.42 18.61 -1.52
N ALA A 164 -4.71 19.11 -2.53
CA ALA A 164 -3.34 18.74 -2.82
C ALA A 164 -2.38 19.12 -1.67
N ASP A 165 -2.52 20.33 -1.13
CA ASP A 165 -1.65 20.82 -0.06
C ASP A 165 -1.82 19.97 1.22
N GLU A 166 -3.06 19.60 1.57
CA GLU A 166 -3.36 18.72 2.71
C GLU A 166 -2.79 17.30 2.50
N GLN A 167 -2.81 16.79 1.28
CA GLN A 167 -2.20 15.50 0.95
C GLN A 167 -0.68 15.54 1.10
N ASP A 168 -0.04 16.61 0.60
CA ASP A 168 1.41 16.81 0.70
C ASP A 168 1.85 17.00 2.16
N GLU A 169 1.11 17.78 2.95
CA GLU A 169 1.38 17.95 4.37
C GLU A 169 1.30 16.62 5.14
N LEU A 170 0.22 15.88 4.94
CA LEU A 170 0.04 14.57 5.58
C LEU A 170 1.13 13.59 5.17
N ALA A 171 1.47 13.52 3.88
CA ALA A 171 2.53 12.65 3.37
C ALA A 171 3.89 13.01 4.01
N GLY A 172 4.21 14.32 4.12
CA GLY A 172 5.42 14.80 4.77
C GLY A 172 5.50 14.42 6.26
N LEU A 173 4.39 14.52 6.99
CA LEU A 173 4.31 14.11 8.40
C LEU A 173 4.52 12.61 8.56
N LEU A 174 3.86 11.80 7.74
CA LEU A 174 4.01 10.34 7.76
C LEU A 174 5.42 9.92 7.36
N SER A 175 6.02 10.55 6.35
CA SER A 175 7.41 10.29 5.93
C SER A 175 8.40 10.53 7.07
N ARG A 176 8.29 11.67 7.78
CA ARG A 176 9.14 11.93 8.98
C ARG A 176 8.94 10.86 10.05
N MET A 177 7.71 10.42 10.27
CA MET A 177 7.41 9.39 11.25
C MET A 177 8.05 8.04 10.85
N ILE A 178 8.04 7.68 9.57
CA ILE A 178 8.69 6.47 9.03
C ILE A 178 10.20 6.56 9.21
N LEU A 179 10.83 7.66 8.78
CA LEU A 179 12.29 7.84 8.86
C LEU A 179 12.82 7.82 10.29
N LEU A 180 12.08 8.37 11.25
CA LEU A 180 12.52 8.42 12.65
C LEU A 180 12.26 7.14 13.44
N ASN A 181 11.33 6.26 12.97
CA ASN A 181 10.96 5.05 13.70
C ASN A 181 11.27 3.76 12.94
N GLY A 182 11.49 3.83 11.61
CA GLY A 182 11.72 2.68 10.75
C GLY A 182 13.13 2.60 10.16
N ALA A 183 13.95 3.62 10.38
CA ALA A 183 15.23 3.79 9.68
C ALA A 183 16.32 2.76 10.00
N ALA A 184 16.12 1.88 10.98
CA ALA A 184 17.12 0.87 11.33
C ALA A 184 17.24 -0.29 10.34
N ASP A 185 16.20 -0.54 9.50
CA ASP A 185 16.13 -1.73 8.63
C ASP A 185 16.08 -1.44 7.11
N PHE A 186 15.93 -0.18 6.70
CA PHE A 186 15.91 0.22 5.29
C PHE A 186 17.26 0.81 4.84
N SER A 187 18.35 0.09 5.03
CA SER A 187 19.54 0.37 4.25
C SER A 187 19.29 -0.06 2.80
N LEU A 188 18.91 0.88 1.96
CA LEU A 188 19.12 0.77 0.52
C LEU A 188 20.61 0.45 0.35
N SER A 189 20.90 -0.73 -0.17
CA SER A 189 22.26 -1.18 -0.37
C SER A 189 23.00 -0.16 -1.25
N SER A 190 24.25 0.07 -0.90
CA SER A 190 25.25 1.01 -1.46
C SER A 190 25.49 0.99 -2.98
N GLU A 191 24.64 0.34 -3.74
CA GLU A 191 24.74 0.29 -5.21
C GLU A 191 24.09 1.51 -5.89
N ASP A 192 23.13 2.17 -5.22
CA ASP A 192 22.48 3.37 -5.77
C ASP A 192 23.31 4.66 -5.56
N GLU A 193 24.36 4.64 -4.73
CA GLU A 193 25.29 5.79 -4.56
C GLU A 193 26.36 5.83 -5.66
N ALA A 194 26.66 4.72 -6.32
CA ALA A 194 27.65 4.66 -7.40
C ALA A 194 27.15 5.23 -8.73
N GLU A 195 25.82 5.35 -8.94
CA GLU A 195 25.25 5.95 -10.15
C GLU A 195 25.04 7.48 -10.03
N ARG A 196 25.32 8.08 -8.88
CA ARG A 196 25.17 9.54 -8.66
C ARG A 196 26.49 10.29 -8.52
N SER A 197 27.63 9.64 -8.77
CA SER A 197 28.96 10.24 -8.89
C SER A 197 29.45 10.11 -10.30
#